data_d9986e9d954e18adaeb74f37390a77c5
#
_entry.id   d9986e9d954e18adaeb74f37390a77c5
#
_cell.length_a   1.000
_cell.length_b   1.000
_cell.length_c   1.000
_cell.angle_alpha   90.00
_cell.angle_beta   90.00
_cell.angle_gamma   90.00
#
_symmetry.space_group_name_H-M   'P 1'
#
loop_
_entity.id
_entity.type
_entity.pdbx_description
1 polymer ?
#
loop_
_entity_poly.entity_id
_entity_poly.type
_entity_poly.pdbx_seq_one_letter_code
_entity_poly.pdbx_strand_id
1 'polypeptide(L)'
;MRRLLVAVAMLICLAELARAQVLCVDGGYAYSNQYGSQLNLLPEGKGSFAGVVSIEYLRMPHFCLRSGLGYKTVGGKDTQNAPFSATKGGRRADESFSTLQLNTVLRTGYRVGGLEFYLGFGPKVDFVLGDLRFKESLFADYTVARALLGLRYEVGVDFWMSRDMVKLGLLFGYENDVSSFAKSEGNRLYNQSYSVQLSFGFRLSGGSASRVSFGGGEQGEE
;
A
#
# COMPACT_ATOMS: atom_id res chain seq x y z
N MET A 1 -18.15 -24.95 -3.68
CA MET A 1 -16.81 -24.56 -3.26
C MET A 1 -16.60 -23.02 -3.25
N ARG A 2 -16.82 -22.27 -4.33
CA ARG A 2 -16.58 -20.82 -4.39
C ARG A 2 -17.35 -20.00 -3.34
N ARG A 3 -18.62 -20.33 -3.08
CA ARG A 3 -19.46 -19.66 -2.06
C ARG A 3 -18.98 -19.96 -0.63
N LEU A 4 -18.47 -21.16 -0.36
CA LEU A 4 -17.93 -21.54 0.93
C LEU A 4 -16.62 -20.80 1.22
N LEU A 5 -15.74 -20.67 0.23
CA LEU A 5 -14.50 -19.89 0.35
C LEU A 5 -14.78 -18.42 0.64
N VAL A 6 -15.77 -17.81 -0.01
CA VAL A 6 -16.20 -16.43 0.26
C VAL A 6 -16.75 -16.30 1.68
N ALA A 7 -17.58 -17.23 2.13
CA ALA A 7 -18.14 -17.22 3.49
C ALA A 7 -17.04 -17.37 4.55
N VAL A 8 -16.09 -18.27 4.35
CA VAL A 8 -14.95 -18.48 5.24
C VAL A 8 -14.06 -17.21 5.27
N ALA A 9 -13.78 -16.63 4.12
CA ALA A 9 -13.02 -15.38 4.04
C ALA A 9 -13.75 -14.23 4.76
N MET A 10 -15.06 -14.09 4.59
CA MET A 10 -15.87 -13.11 5.34
C MET A 10 -15.82 -13.36 6.86
N LEU A 11 -15.91 -14.61 7.29
CA LEU A 11 -15.87 -14.98 8.71
C LEU A 11 -14.51 -14.65 9.34
N ILE A 12 -13.43 -14.92 8.60
CA ILE A 12 -12.07 -14.55 9.02
C ILE A 12 -11.95 -13.01 9.12
N CYS A 13 -12.42 -12.27 8.11
CA CYS A 13 -12.41 -10.80 8.13
C CYS A 13 -13.22 -10.24 9.32
N LEU A 14 -14.39 -10.81 9.61
CA LEU A 14 -15.21 -10.41 10.76
C LEU A 14 -14.54 -10.74 12.09
N ALA A 15 -13.87 -11.88 12.21
CA ALA A 15 -13.14 -12.27 13.41
C ALA A 15 -11.94 -11.34 13.66
N GLU A 16 -11.23 -10.94 12.60
CA GLU A 16 -10.13 -9.97 12.69
C GLU A 16 -10.64 -8.56 13.03
N LEU A 17 -11.79 -8.15 12.49
CA LEU A 17 -12.43 -6.88 12.86
C LEU A 17 -12.79 -6.85 14.34
N ALA A 18 -13.28 -7.96 14.91
CA ALA A 18 -13.59 -8.07 16.34
C ALA A 18 -12.34 -8.00 17.24
N ARG A 19 -11.16 -8.31 16.70
CA ARG A 19 -9.86 -8.19 17.38
C ARG A 19 -9.09 -6.92 16.99
N ALA A 20 -9.62 -6.13 16.07
CA ALA A 20 -8.98 -4.90 15.63
C ALA A 20 -8.86 -3.92 16.81
N GLN A 21 -7.65 -3.46 17.05
CA GLN A 21 -7.39 -2.49 18.09
C GLN A 21 -7.47 -1.05 17.57
N VAL A 22 -7.13 -0.81 16.30
CA VAL A 22 -7.15 0.51 15.68
C VAL A 22 -7.69 0.43 14.27
N LEU A 23 -8.70 1.24 13.97
CA LEU A 23 -9.15 1.50 12.60
C LEU A 23 -8.38 2.71 12.07
N CYS A 24 -7.82 2.61 10.86
CA CYS A 24 -7.08 3.69 10.25
C CYS A 24 -7.65 4.02 8.86
N VAL A 25 -7.59 5.31 8.52
CA VAL A 25 -7.85 5.83 7.18
C VAL A 25 -6.63 6.64 6.76
N ASP A 26 -6.04 6.27 5.63
CA ASP A 26 -4.91 6.96 5.05
C ASP A 26 -5.31 7.59 3.73
N GLY A 27 -4.81 8.78 3.48
CA GLY A 27 -5.06 9.47 2.22
C GLY A 27 -3.88 10.34 1.84
N GLY A 28 -3.56 10.38 0.55
CA GLY A 28 -2.45 11.18 0.10
C GLY A 28 -2.14 11.03 -1.38
N TYR A 29 -0.91 11.36 -1.72
CA TYR A 29 -0.41 11.35 -3.07
C TYR A 29 0.45 10.12 -3.32
N ALA A 30 0.25 9.48 -4.46
CA ALA A 30 1.09 8.40 -4.95
C ALA A 30 1.68 8.77 -6.32
N TYR A 31 2.93 8.40 -6.51
CA TYR A 31 3.64 8.50 -7.78
C TYR A 31 3.99 7.09 -8.23
N SER A 32 3.41 6.65 -9.32
CA SER A 32 3.66 5.33 -9.90
C SER A 32 4.47 5.43 -11.17
N ASN A 33 5.30 4.42 -11.41
CA ASN A 33 6.09 4.26 -12.62
C ASN A 33 5.98 2.82 -13.10
N GLN A 34 6.08 2.64 -14.41
CA GLN A 34 6.14 1.33 -15.05
C GLN A 34 7.53 1.12 -15.63
N TYR A 35 8.10 -0.05 -15.41
CA TYR A 35 9.39 -0.42 -16.00
C TYR A 35 9.28 -1.77 -16.72
N GLY A 36 9.99 -1.88 -17.82
CA GLY A 36 10.02 -3.08 -18.66
C GLY A 36 11.25 -3.93 -18.37
N SER A 37 11.11 -5.24 -18.57
CA SER A 37 12.24 -6.19 -18.43
C SER A 37 13.29 -6.03 -19.53
N GLN A 38 12.89 -5.60 -20.72
CA GLN A 38 13.79 -5.37 -21.85
C GLN A 38 13.68 -3.94 -22.38
N LEU A 39 12.46 -3.41 -22.49
CA LEU A 39 12.18 -2.09 -23.02
C LEU A 39 11.27 -1.33 -22.07
N ASN A 40 11.68 -0.15 -21.66
CA ASN A 40 10.85 0.75 -20.87
C ASN A 40 10.01 1.63 -21.79
N LEU A 41 8.75 1.26 -21.98
CA LEU A 41 7.84 1.93 -22.89
C LEU A 41 7.20 3.19 -22.31
N LEU A 42 7.14 3.28 -20.97
CA LEU A 42 6.54 4.39 -20.23
C LEU A 42 7.55 4.86 -19.16
N PRO A 43 8.63 5.54 -19.57
CA PRO A 43 9.75 5.85 -18.70
C PRO A 43 9.42 6.87 -17.61
N GLU A 44 8.36 7.67 -17.80
CA GLU A 44 7.97 8.69 -16.86
C GLU A 44 6.81 8.22 -15.99
N GLY A 45 6.92 8.49 -14.69
CA GLY A 45 5.87 8.15 -13.76
C GLY A 45 4.69 9.09 -13.80
N LYS A 46 3.60 8.66 -13.18
CA LYS A 46 2.34 9.39 -13.09
C LYS A 46 1.91 9.55 -11.64
N GLY A 47 1.51 10.79 -11.30
CA GLY A 47 0.96 11.09 -9.99
C GLY A 47 -0.53 10.80 -9.91
N SER A 48 -0.99 10.32 -8.77
CA SER A 48 -2.38 10.02 -8.50
C SER A 48 -2.71 10.22 -7.02
N PHE A 49 -3.99 10.24 -6.70
CA PHE A 49 -4.45 10.10 -5.32
C PHE A 49 -4.43 8.61 -4.91
N ALA A 50 -4.05 8.35 -3.66
CA ALA A 50 -4.15 7.03 -3.03
C ALA A 50 -4.88 7.14 -1.70
N GLY A 51 -5.79 6.21 -1.45
CA GLY A 51 -6.50 6.09 -0.18
C GLY A 51 -6.54 4.65 0.29
N VAL A 52 -6.43 4.44 1.61
CA VAL A 52 -6.43 3.11 2.24
C VAL A 52 -7.27 3.16 3.50
N VAL A 53 -8.17 2.21 3.67
CA VAL A 53 -8.81 1.91 4.97
C VAL A 53 -8.17 0.66 5.51
N SER A 54 -7.73 0.67 6.76
CA SER A 54 -6.97 -0.42 7.34
C SER A 54 -7.30 -0.64 8.81
N ILE A 55 -7.01 -1.84 9.27
CA ILE A 55 -7.13 -2.25 10.67
C ILE A 55 -5.76 -2.68 11.20
N GLU A 56 -5.44 -2.24 12.40
CA GLU A 56 -4.28 -2.74 13.15
C GLU A 56 -4.75 -3.72 14.21
N TYR A 57 -4.09 -4.86 14.27
CA TYR A 57 -4.39 -5.95 15.19
C TYR A 57 -3.10 -6.65 15.63
N LEU A 58 -3.20 -7.58 16.56
CA LEU A 58 -2.05 -8.26 17.17
C LEU A 58 -0.97 -7.26 17.66
N ARG A 59 -1.43 -6.17 18.30
CA ARG A 59 -0.53 -5.11 18.75
C ARG A 59 0.25 -5.58 19.99
N MET A 60 1.55 -5.73 19.83
CA MET A 60 2.54 -6.02 20.85
C MET A 60 3.41 -4.76 21.10
N PRO A 61 4.26 -4.73 22.14
CA PRO A 61 5.07 -3.53 22.44
C PRO A 61 5.87 -2.97 21.26
N HIS A 62 6.37 -3.84 20.38
CA HIS A 62 7.23 -3.45 19.26
C HIS A 62 6.70 -3.88 17.89
N PHE A 63 5.59 -4.62 17.84
CA PHE A 63 5.05 -5.17 16.61
C PHE A 63 3.54 -5.00 16.53
N CYS A 64 3.04 -4.78 15.33
CA CYS A 64 1.63 -4.95 15.03
C CYS A 64 1.45 -5.44 13.59
N LEU A 65 0.33 -6.10 13.33
CA LEU A 65 -0.11 -6.39 11.97
C LEU A 65 -1.12 -5.33 11.54
N ARG A 66 -0.98 -4.88 10.30
CA ARG A 66 -1.91 -3.95 9.68
C ARG A 66 -2.37 -4.52 8.35
N SER A 67 -3.68 -4.74 8.20
CA SER A 67 -4.29 -5.13 6.93
C SER A 67 -5.15 -4.00 6.39
N GLY A 68 -5.05 -3.75 5.10
CA GLY A 68 -5.72 -2.61 4.47
C GLY A 68 -6.34 -2.95 3.12
N LEU A 69 -7.43 -2.23 2.82
CA LEU A 69 -8.06 -2.14 1.54
C LEU A 69 -7.82 -0.74 0.98
N GLY A 70 -7.13 -0.65 -0.14
CA GLY A 70 -6.75 0.61 -0.75
C GLY A 70 -7.26 0.77 -2.18
N TYR A 71 -7.30 2.02 -2.60
CA TYR A 71 -7.55 2.41 -3.99
C TYR A 71 -6.46 3.38 -4.44
N LYS A 72 -5.91 3.14 -5.61
CA LYS A 72 -4.97 4.05 -6.28
C LYS A 72 -5.05 3.87 -7.79
N THR A 73 -4.50 4.84 -8.51
CA THR A 73 -4.28 4.72 -9.96
C THR A 73 -2.78 4.50 -10.19
N VAL A 74 -2.45 3.49 -10.96
CA VAL A 74 -1.09 3.18 -11.41
C VAL A 74 -0.96 3.46 -12.88
N GLY A 75 0.23 3.83 -13.35
CA GLY A 75 0.42 4.12 -14.75
C GLY A 75 1.79 4.74 -15.02
N GLY A 76 1.99 5.08 -16.26
CA GLY A 76 3.17 5.78 -16.74
C GLY A 76 2.84 6.58 -17.98
N LYS A 77 3.77 7.41 -18.39
CA LYS A 77 3.67 8.22 -19.61
C LYS A 77 5.02 8.27 -20.31
N ASP A 78 4.95 8.59 -21.58
CA ASP A 78 6.11 8.95 -22.40
C ASP A 78 5.88 10.36 -22.93
N THR A 79 6.67 11.32 -22.44
CA THR A 79 6.64 12.71 -22.90
C THR A 79 7.79 13.04 -23.83
N GLN A 80 8.82 12.22 -23.86
CA GLN A 80 9.96 12.34 -24.75
C GLN A 80 9.69 11.43 -25.95
N ASN A 81 9.87 11.97 -27.17
CA ASN A 81 9.77 11.24 -28.40
C ASN A 81 10.66 10.00 -28.35
N ALA A 82 10.14 8.90 -27.81
CA ALA A 82 10.82 7.63 -27.96
C ALA A 82 10.98 7.37 -29.46
N PRO A 83 12.13 6.83 -29.91
CA PRO A 83 12.37 6.54 -31.32
C PRO A 83 11.35 5.59 -31.94
N PHE A 84 10.45 5.03 -31.13
CA PHE A 84 9.29 4.23 -31.53
C PHE A 84 7.97 4.98 -31.56
N SER A 85 7.92 6.27 -31.23
CA SER A 85 6.76 7.11 -31.46
C SER A 85 6.64 7.44 -32.98
N ALA A 86 6.65 6.40 -33.78
CA ALA A 86 6.36 6.46 -35.22
C ALA A 86 4.87 6.69 -35.50
N THR A 87 4.09 7.12 -34.51
CA THR A 87 2.74 7.58 -34.73
C THR A 87 2.79 8.98 -35.35
N LYS A 88 2.42 9.05 -36.59
CA LYS A 88 2.10 10.30 -37.32
C LYS A 88 1.27 11.21 -36.41
N GLY A 89 1.89 12.19 -35.76
CA GLY A 89 1.18 13.18 -34.98
C GLY A 89 1.70 13.47 -33.59
N GLY A 90 2.84 12.91 -33.12
CA GLY A 90 3.47 13.29 -31.85
C GLY A 90 2.57 13.10 -30.62
N ARG A 91 1.67 12.11 -30.64
CA ARG A 91 0.84 11.78 -29.46
C ARG A 91 1.70 11.13 -28.39
N ARG A 92 1.71 11.75 -27.23
CA ARG A 92 2.32 11.26 -26.00
C ARG A 92 1.52 10.06 -25.52
N ALA A 93 2.19 8.94 -25.25
CA ALA A 93 1.55 7.81 -24.60
C ALA A 93 1.28 8.18 -23.13
N ASP A 94 0.04 8.01 -22.69
CA ASP A 94 -0.38 8.22 -21.28
C ASP A 94 -1.35 7.10 -20.89
N GLU A 95 -0.81 6.13 -20.18
CA GLU A 95 -1.56 4.94 -19.76
C GLU A 95 -1.73 4.91 -18.24
N SER A 96 -2.95 4.62 -17.80
CA SER A 96 -3.24 4.50 -16.39
C SER A 96 -4.39 3.54 -16.12
N PHE A 97 -4.29 2.81 -15.00
CA PHE A 97 -5.26 1.84 -14.53
C PHE A 97 -5.56 2.08 -13.06
N SER A 98 -6.84 2.02 -12.71
CA SER A 98 -7.26 2.02 -11.31
C SER A 98 -7.08 0.64 -10.72
N THR A 99 -6.64 0.58 -9.47
CA THR A 99 -6.45 -0.68 -8.75
C THR A 99 -7.12 -0.65 -7.39
N LEU A 100 -7.69 -1.78 -7.01
CA LEU A 100 -8.10 -2.09 -5.65
C LEU A 100 -7.00 -2.94 -5.01
N GLN A 101 -6.41 -2.45 -3.94
CA GLN A 101 -5.28 -3.08 -3.27
C GLN A 101 -5.72 -3.75 -1.98
N LEU A 102 -5.31 -4.99 -1.78
CA LEU A 102 -5.28 -5.66 -0.48
C LEU A 102 -3.84 -5.79 -0.01
N ASN A 103 -3.56 -5.41 1.22
CA ASN A 103 -2.24 -5.56 1.80
C ASN A 103 -2.30 -6.02 3.25
N THR A 104 -1.22 -6.69 3.69
CA THR A 104 -1.00 -7.00 5.10
C THR A 104 0.46 -6.71 5.41
N VAL A 105 0.70 -5.79 6.34
CA VAL A 105 2.02 -5.29 6.68
C VAL A 105 2.33 -5.61 8.13
N LEU A 106 3.45 -6.27 8.36
CA LEU A 106 4.05 -6.37 9.68
C LEU A 106 4.79 -5.06 9.96
N ARG A 107 4.35 -4.33 10.96
CA ARG A 107 5.01 -3.11 11.45
C ARG A 107 5.82 -3.40 12.68
N THR A 108 7.04 -2.91 12.73
CA THR A 108 7.85 -2.81 13.94
C THR A 108 8.03 -1.35 14.29
N GLY A 109 7.87 -1.00 15.54
CA GLY A 109 7.90 0.39 15.97
C GLY A 109 8.51 0.60 17.32
N TYR A 110 8.92 1.85 17.55
CA TYR A 110 9.43 2.33 18.82
C TYR A 110 8.70 3.60 19.21
N ARG A 111 8.21 3.65 20.47
CA ARG A 111 7.41 4.76 20.96
C ARG A 111 8.17 5.57 21.99
N VAL A 112 8.18 6.89 21.80
CA VAL A 112 8.75 7.87 22.74
C VAL A 112 7.65 8.89 23.07
N GLY A 113 7.13 8.82 24.29
CA GLY A 113 6.00 9.65 24.68
C GLY A 113 4.76 9.40 23.84
N GLY A 114 4.25 10.45 23.19
CA GLY A 114 3.11 10.38 22.26
C GLY A 114 3.49 10.00 20.81
N LEU A 115 4.79 9.99 20.46
CA LEU A 115 5.27 9.69 19.11
C LEU A 115 5.64 8.22 18.97
N GLU A 116 5.22 7.59 17.90
CA GLU A 116 5.54 6.22 17.53
C GLU A 116 6.15 6.21 16.12
N PHE A 117 7.42 5.85 16.02
CA PHE A 117 8.13 5.66 14.77
C PHE A 117 8.03 4.20 14.36
N TYR A 118 7.77 3.92 13.09
CA TYR A 118 7.64 2.54 12.64
C TYR A 118 8.23 2.30 11.25
N LEU A 119 8.60 1.04 11.05
CA LEU A 119 8.93 0.45 9.77
C LEU A 119 7.95 -0.69 9.51
N GLY A 120 7.54 -0.86 8.27
CA GLY A 120 6.61 -1.92 7.89
C GLY A 120 7.01 -2.61 6.61
N PHE A 121 6.70 -3.89 6.54
CA PHE A 121 6.94 -4.72 5.36
C PHE A 121 5.86 -5.79 5.24
N GLY A 122 5.40 -6.06 4.02
CA GLY A 122 4.44 -7.13 3.81
C GLY A 122 3.99 -7.31 2.36
N PRO A 123 3.22 -8.38 2.12
CA PRO A 123 2.66 -8.66 0.80
C PRO A 123 1.50 -7.72 0.47
N LYS A 124 1.32 -7.51 -0.83
CA LYS A 124 0.15 -6.85 -1.41
C LYS A 124 -0.38 -7.60 -2.61
N VAL A 125 -1.67 -7.44 -2.86
CA VAL A 125 -2.34 -7.88 -4.07
C VAL A 125 -3.12 -6.70 -4.64
N ASP A 126 -2.86 -6.33 -5.87
CA ASP A 126 -3.58 -5.28 -6.59
C ASP A 126 -4.51 -5.92 -7.62
N PHE A 127 -5.80 -5.59 -7.58
CA PHE A 127 -6.78 -5.97 -8.60
C PHE A 127 -6.99 -4.80 -9.55
N VAL A 128 -6.71 -5.02 -10.82
CA VAL A 128 -6.90 -3.99 -11.85
C VAL A 128 -8.39 -3.83 -12.13
N LEU A 129 -8.87 -2.60 -12.03
CA LEU A 129 -10.27 -2.23 -12.24
C LEU A 129 -10.45 -1.59 -13.63
N GLY A 130 -11.63 -1.84 -14.22
CA GLY A 130 -12.00 -1.26 -15.51
C GLY A 130 -11.48 -2.01 -16.72
N ASP A 131 -11.16 -1.29 -17.79
CA ASP A 131 -10.68 -1.89 -19.03
C ASP A 131 -9.25 -2.42 -18.84
N LEU A 132 -9.05 -3.65 -19.28
CA LEU A 132 -7.77 -4.36 -19.19
C LEU A 132 -6.96 -4.25 -20.48
N ARG A 133 -7.23 -3.23 -21.29
CA ARG A 133 -6.53 -2.94 -22.54
C ARG A 133 -5.86 -1.59 -22.45
N PHE A 134 -4.68 -1.50 -23.00
CA PHE A 134 -4.04 -0.22 -23.23
C PHE A 134 -4.86 0.60 -24.23
N LYS A 135 -4.94 1.90 -24.02
CA LYS A 135 -5.66 2.84 -24.89
C LYS A 135 -4.89 3.09 -26.18
N GLU A 136 -3.57 3.07 -26.10
CA GLU A 136 -2.69 3.33 -27.22
C GLU A 136 -2.46 2.07 -28.07
N SER A 137 -2.58 2.22 -29.39
CA SER A 137 -2.41 1.10 -30.33
C SER A 137 -1.02 0.47 -30.30
N LEU A 138 0.00 1.21 -29.85
CA LEU A 138 1.38 0.71 -29.67
C LEU A 138 1.48 -0.43 -28.66
N PHE A 139 0.52 -0.55 -27.76
CA PHE A 139 0.47 -1.59 -26.73
C PHE A 139 -0.60 -2.65 -27.02
N ALA A 140 -1.14 -2.71 -28.24
CA ALA A 140 -2.24 -3.62 -28.58
C ALA A 140 -1.91 -5.09 -28.32
N ASP A 141 -0.63 -5.47 -28.43
CA ASP A 141 -0.14 -6.84 -28.23
C ASP A 141 0.11 -7.18 -26.76
N TYR A 142 -0.06 -6.19 -25.86
CA TYR A 142 0.14 -6.43 -24.44
C TYR A 142 -1.14 -6.94 -23.76
N THR A 143 -1.00 -8.04 -23.05
CA THR A 143 -2.06 -8.58 -22.19
C THR A 143 -1.88 -8.07 -20.77
N VAL A 144 -2.88 -7.35 -20.26
CA VAL A 144 -2.91 -6.79 -18.89
C VAL A 144 -3.40 -7.85 -17.89
N ALA A 145 -2.69 -8.02 -16.80
CA ALA A 145 -3.04 -8.93 -15.72
C ALA A 145 -4.18 -8.35 -14.86
N ARG A 146 -5.12 -9.20 -14.43
CA ARG A 146 -6.23 -8.79 -13.54
C ARG A 146 -5.81 -8.64 -12.08
N ALA A 147 -4.82 -9.42 -11.67
CA ALA A 147 -4.32 -9.42 -10.30
C ALA A 147 -2.80 -9.40 -10.32
N LEU A 148 -2.22 -8.58 -9.45
CA LEU A 148 -0.79 -8.36 -9.33
C LEU A 148 -0.36 -8.68 -7.91
N LEU A 149 0.69 -9.48 -7.80
CA LEU A 149 1.35 -9.74 -6.52
C LEU A 149 2.53 -8.80 -6.36
N GLY A 150 2.71 -8.27 -5.16
CA GLY A 150 3.82 -7.37 -4.88
C GLY A 150 4.15 -7.31 -3.41
N LEU A 151 5.07 -6.42 -3.10
CA LEU A 151 5.55 -6.12 -1.76
C LEU A 151 5.29 -4.64 -1.46
N ARG A 152 4.96 -4.37 -0.20
CA ARG A 152 4.79 -3.02 0.34
C ARG A 152 5.75 -2.81 1.49
N TYR A 153 6.43 -1.68 1.46
CA TYR A 153 7.32 -1.20 2.51
C TYR A 153 6.76 0.13 3.01
N GLU A 154 6.83 0.32 4.30
CA GLU A 154 6.33 1.53 4.96
C GLU A 154 7.34 2.06 5.95
N VAL A 155 7.44 3.37 6.04
CA VAL A 155 8.09 4.08 7.13
C VAL A 155 7.20 5.24 7.53
N GLY A 156 7.06 5.48 8.82
CA GLY A 156 6.20 6.56 9.26
C GLY A 156 6.35 6.91 10.71
N VAL A 157 5.59 7.94 11.07
CA VAL A 157 5.47 8.43 12.43
C VAL A 157 4.00 8.67 12.73
N ASP A 158 3.53 8.13 13.86
CA ASP A 158 2.19 8.33 14.40
C ASP A 158 2.27 9.16 15.69
N PHE A 159 1.45 10.16 15.83
CA PHE A 159 1.25 10.95 17.04
C PHE A 159 -0.04 10.53 17.73
N TRP A 160 0.06 9.98 18.92
CA TRP A 160 -1.06 9.52 19.73
C TRP A 160 -1.60 10.60 20.63
N MET A 161 -2.91 10.82 20.58
CA MET A 161 -3.67 11.83 21.33
C MET A 161 -4.77 11.18 22.16
N SER A 162 -5.43 12.00 22.99
CA SER A 162 -6.63 11.62 23.74
C SER A 162 -6.48 10.28 24.48
N ARG A 163 -5.40 10.14 25.27
CA ARG A 163 -5.10 8.91 26.02
C ARG A 163 -5.00 7.67 25.12
N ASP A 164 -4.36 7.82 23.99
CA ASP A 164 -4.15 6.76 23.00
C ASP A 164 -5.43 6.29 22.27
N MET A 165 -6.47 7.11 22.25
CA MET A 165 -7.69 6.79 21.51
C MET A 165 -7.61 7.20 20.04
N VAL A 166 -6.87 8.26 19.74
CA VAL A 166 -6.75 8.82 18.39
C VAL A 166 -5.27 8.93 18.01
N LYS A 167 -4.95 8.63 16.78
CA LYS A 167 -3.62 8.90 16.22
C LYS A 167 -3.71 9.67 14.92
N LEU A 168 -2.75 10.57 14.73
CA LEU A 168 -2.45 11.23 13.47
C LEU A 168 -1.06 10.81 13.03
N GLY A 169 -0.88 10.47 11.77
CA GLY A 169 0.41 10.00 11.29
C GLY A 169 0.76 10.53 9.91
N LEU A 170 2.05 10.43 9.63
CA LEU A 170 2.62 10.62 8.31
C LEU A 170 3.27 9.31 7.89
N LEU A 171 2.88 8.80 6.71
CA LEU A 171 3.33 7.53 6.18
C LEU A 171 3.98 7.75 4.81
N PHE A 172 5.17 7.20 4.64
CA PHE A 172 5.84 7.04 3.36
C PHE A 172 5.77 5.55 2.97
N GLY A 173 5.24 5.27 1.79
CA GLY A 173 5.10 3.94 1.25
C GLY A 173 5.93 3.75 -0.01
N TYR A 174 6.57 2.60 -0.13
CA TYR A 174 7.15 2.11 -1.38
C TYR A 174 6.53 0.76 -1.71
N GLU A 175 6.14 0.59 -2.94
CA GLU A 175 5.53 -0.65 -3.42
C GLU A 175 6.18 -1.09 -4.72
N ASN A 176 6.37 -2.40 -4.83
CA ASN A 176 6.96 -3.02 -6.01
C ASN A 176 6.19 -4.29 -6.37
N ASP A 177 5.79 -4.42 -7.64
CA ASP A 177 5.17 -5.63 -8.14
C ASP A 177 6.23 -6.71 -8.41
N VAL A 178 5.96 -7.91 -7.93
CA VAL A 178 6.75 -9.12 -8.22
C VAL A 178 6.20 -9.81 -9.46
N SER A 179 4.88 -9.76 -9.68
CA SER A 179 4.25 -10.25 -10.89
C SER A 179 4.20 -9.16 -11.96
N SER A 180 4.29 -9.54 -13.23
CA SER A 180 4.18 -8.59 -14.33
C SER A 180 2.77 -8.03 -14.48
N PHE A 181 2.66 -6.70 -14.60
CA PHE A 181 1.42 -5.99 -14.86
C PHE A 181 0.89 -6.25 -16.27
N ALA A 182 1.77 -6.22 -17.27
CA ALA A 182 1.44 -6.55 -18.63
C ALA A 182 2.58 -7.31 -19.28
N LYS A 183 2.26 -8.14 -20.25
CA LYS A 183 3.22 -8.93 -20.99
C LYS A 183 2.90 -8.98 -22.47
N SER A 184 3.94 -8.96 -23.30
CA SER A 184 3.94 -9.25 -24.72
C SER A 184 5.08 -10.21 -25.04
N GLU A 185 5.21 -10.65 -26.28
CA GLU A 185 6.36 -11.46 -26.71
C GLU A 185 7.67 -10.72 -26.44
N GLY A 186 8.47 -11.29 -25.51
CA GLY A 186 9.81 -10.78 -25.17
C GLY A 186 9.84 -9.63 -24.15
N ASN A 187 8.74 -8.99 -23.75
CA ASN A 187 8.76 -7.92 -22.75
C ASN A 187 7.70 -8.08 -21.67
N ARG A 188 8.07 -7.73 -20.43
CA ARG A 188 7.19 -7.74 -19.26
C ARG A 188 7.27 -6.39 -18.58
N LEU A 189 6.11 -5.82 -18.26
CA LEU A 189 5.99 -4.56 -17.55
C LEU A 189 5.63 -4.80 -16.09
N TYR A 190 6.27 -4.07 -15.19
CA TYR A 190 6.05 -4.09 -13.74
C TYR A 190 5.72 -2.69 -13.27
N ASN A 191 4.94 -2.59 -12.19
CA ASN A 191 4.70 -1.31 -11.53
C ASN A 191 5.56 -1.17 -10.29
N GLN A 192 5.98 0.05 -10.05
CA GLN A 192 6.47 0.50 -8.76
C GLN A 192 5.78 1.80 -8.39
N SER A 193 5.59 2.05 -7.10
CA SER A 193 4.99 3.29 -6.66
C SER A 193 5.55 3.76 -5.32
N TYR A 194 5.61 5.08 -5.19
CA TYR A 194 5.96 5.78 -3.96
C TYR A 194 4.73 6.55 -3.50
N SER A 195 4.49 6.62 -2.20
CA SER A 195 3.36 7.38 -1.67
C SER A 195 3.73 8.15 -0.42
N VAL A 196 3.08 9.29 -0.26
CA VAL A 196 3.09 10.09 0.97
C VAL A 196 1.64 10.24 1.39
N GLN A 197 1.30 9.78 2.58
CA GLN A 197 -0.07 9.72 3.06
C GLN A 197 -0.16 10.27 4.49
N LEU A 198 -1.24 11.00 4.76
CA LEU A 198 -1.68 11.30 6.11
C LEU A 198 -2.51 10.14 6.61
N SER A 199 -2.27 9.72 7.84
CA SER A 199 -2.96 8.61 8.50
C SER A 199 -3.78 9.17 9.66
N PHE A 200 -5.04 8.81 9.72
CA PHE A 200 -5.91 9.04 10.87
C PHE A 200 -6.34 7.69 11.42
N GLY A 201 -6.11 7.46 12.71
CA GLY A 201 -6.46 6.20 13.38
C GLY A 201 -7.31 6.42 14.62
N PHE A 202 -8.24 5.49 14.84
CA PHE A 202 -9.12 5.47 16.00
C PHE A 202 -9.07 4.09 16.66
N ARG A 203 -8.83 4.05 17.98
CA ARG A 203 -8.83 2.80 18.76
C ARG A 203 -10.26 2.35 19.03
N LEU A 204 -10.61 1.15 18.58
CA LEU A 204 -11.97 0.59 18.68
C LEU A 204 -12.29 -0.03 20.03
N SER A 205 -11.29 -0.55 20.74
CA SER A 205 -11.46 -1.17 22.04
C SER A 205 -10.61 -0.48 23.10
N GLY A 206 -11.19 -0.22 24.27
CA GLY A 206 -10.51 0.30 25.43
C GLY A 206 -9.64 -0.75 26.14
N GLY A 207 -8.95 -1.60 25.39
CA GLY A 207 -7.96 -2.51 25.94
C GLY A 207 -6.89 -1.71 26.65
N SER A 208 -6.84 -1.83 27.97
CA SER A 208 -5.81 -1.26 28.83
C SER A 208 -4.46 -1.64 28.22
N ALA A 209 -3.77 -0.66 27.63
CA ALA A 209 -2.37 -0.87 27.31
C ALA A 209 -1.70 -1.27 28.62
N SER A 210 -1.23 -2.50 28.71
CA SER A 210 -0.38 -2.91 29.82
C SER A 210 0.79 -1.93 29.83
N ARG A 211 0.71 -0.95 30.73
CA ARG A 211 1.89 -0.15 31.09
C ARG A 211 2.88 -1.14 31.66
N VAL A 212 3.82 -1.59 30.85
CA VAL A 212 5.04 -2.16 31.41
C VAL A 212 5.74 -0.99 32.08
N SER A 213 5.47 -0.81 33.35
CA SER A 213 6.25 0.03 34.24
C SER A 213 7.63 -0.63 34.31
N PHE A 214 8.60 -0.05 33.64
CA PHE A 214 9.98 -0.32 34.00
C PHE A 214 10.18 0.27 35.37
N GLY A 215 10.14 -0.61 36.39
CA GLY A 215 10.48 -0.28 37.77
C GLY A 215 11.89 0.28 37.79
N GLY A 216 12.00 1.59 37.96
CA GLY A 216 13.20 2.21 38.43
C GLY A 216 13.41 1.68 39.84
N GLY A 217 14.47 0.90 40.06
CA GLY A 217 14.89 0.49 41.38
C GLY A 217 15.27 1.74 42.18
N GLU A 218 14.46 2.07 43.18
CA GLU A 218 14.91 2.88 44.32
C GLU A 218 15.93 2.04 45.04
N GLN A 219 17.20 2.40 44.89
CA GLN A 219 18.24 2.04 45.86
C GLN A 219 17.99 2.91 47.06
N GLY A 220 17.49 2.27 48.14
CA GLY A 220 17.51 2.86 49.47
C GLY A 220 18.96 3.00 49.92
N GLU A 221 19.31 4.22 50.25
CA GLU A 221 20.47 4.54 51.09
C GLU A 221 20.02 4.41 52.56
N GLU A 222 20.73 3.55 53.29
CA GLU A 222 20.92 3.66 54.72
C GLU A 222 22.12 4.58 55.03
#